data_8b051f2ddeaebb7ceea216d319443747
#
_entry.id   8b051f2ddeaebb7ceea216d319443747
#
_cell.length_a   1.000
_cell.length_b   1.000
_cell.length_c   1.000
_cell.angle_alpha   90.00
_cell.angle_beta   90.00
_cell.angle_gamma   90.00
#
_symmetry.space_group_name_H-M   'P 1'
#
loop_
_entity.id
_entity.type
_entity.pdbx_description
1 polymer ?
#
loop_
_entity_poly.entity_id
_entity_poly.type
_entity_poly.pdbx_seq_one_letter_code
_entity_poly.pdbx_strand_id
1 'polypeptide(L)'
;MKRYFLCLALVSLFFVANAQKVITNDLNAELYDSRIKLVDEFFDRFNGKEGHPDISRKDKDYRKKNLMFVFNGRMFKSKEDAKFKELQNFINTVIEKNISINYSDTTWFAKAVCHGKLKCKEVDFTLYLNVEHRKEDMYKWVIAKAEGDVFKLKPSLKSEKIMLMPDDHETNFMSLHRITTEKDDLISCYIQKNYPLDETSVFLSDVYNGLLDIDYVKDLQFIFYQVPNYVFRIKFIERETNNTGWLITNFDKVSEDEKEDFLDYLYNNKQKKK
;
A
#
# COMPACT_ATOMS: atom_id res chain seq x y z
N MET A 1 -47.59 3.29 -28.24
CA MET A 1 -46.56 2.26 -28.48
C MET A 1 -45.11 2.80 -28.54
N LYS A 2 -44.78 3.87 -29.25
CA LYS A 2 -43.40 4.41 -29.33
C LYS A 2 -42.76 4.87 -27.98
N ARG A 3 -43.57 5.35 -27.01
CA ARG A 3 -43.05 5.79 -25.67
C ARG A 3 -42.61 4.65 -24.77
N TYR A 4 -43.27 3.52 -24.84
CA TYR A 4 -42.91 2.32 -24.03
C TYR A 4 -41.65 1.63 -24.56
N PHE A 5 -41.39 1.71 -25.87
CA PHE A 5 -40.15 1.16 -26.45
C PHE A 5 -38.90 1.97 -26.02
N LEU A 6 -39.04 3.30 -25.85
CA LEU A 6 -37.93 4.14 -25.39
C LEU A 6 -37.57 3.87 -23.91
N CYS A 7 -38.59 3.63 -23.05
CA CYS A 7 -38.34 3.29 -21.65
C CYS A 7 -37.71 1.91 -21.50
N LEU A 8 -38.10 0.93 -22.31
CA LEU A 8 -37.53 -0.42 -22.27
C LEU A 8 -36.06 -0.40 -22.73
N ALA A 9 -35.73 0.38 -23.76
CA ALA A 9 -34.35 0.57 -24.24
C ALA A 9 -33.45 1.27 -23.20
N LEU A 10 -33.97 2.26 -22.46
CA LEU A 10 -33.25 2.93 -21.39
C LEU A 10 -32.98 2.01 -20.19
N VAL A 11 -33.95 1.17 -19.82
CA VAL A 11 -33.78 0.20 -18.72
C VAL A 11 -32.77 -0.89 -19.11
N SER A 12 -32.79 -1.38 -20.37
CA SER A 12 -31.81 -2.36 -20.83
C SER A 12 -30.37 -1.81 -20.87
N LEU A 13 -30.19 -0.51 -21.20
CA LEU A 13 -28.89 0.17 -21.15
C LEU A 13 -28.33 0.29 -19.71
N PHE A 14 -29.21 0.50 -18.73
CA PHE A 14 -28.81 0.53 -17.31
C PHE A 14 -28.34 -0.85 -16.81
N PHE A 15 -29.00 -1.93 -17.22
CA PHE A 15 -28.60 -3.29 -16.85
C PHE A 15 -27.26 -3.69 -17.47
N VAL A 16 -27.01 -3.32 -18.72
CA VAL A 16 -25.74 -3.62 -19.40
C VAL A 16 -24.58 -2.84 -18.75
N ALA A 17 -24.78 -1.56 -18.38
CA ALA A 17 -23.74 -0.77 -17.72
C ALA A 17 -23.35 -1.30 -16.34
N ASN A 18 -24.33 -1.79 -15.57
CA ASN A 18 -24.05 -2.43 -14.25
C ASN A 18 -23.41 -3.81 -14.40
N ALA A 19 -23.80 -4.61 -15.39
CA ALA A 19 -23.18 -5.90 -15.66
C ALA A 19 -21.72 -5.77 -16.10
N GLN A 20 -21.39 -4.78 -16.94
CA GLN A 20 -20.00 -4.50 -17.32
C GLN A 20 -19.14 -4.07 -16.13
N LYS A 21 -19.69 -3.28 -15.19
CA LYS A 21 -18.96 -2.85 -14.00
C LYS A 21 -18.66 -3.99 -13.04
N VAL A 22 -19.60 -4.92 -12.87
CA VAL A 22 -19.42 -6.14 -12.06
C VAL A 22 -18.36 -7.06 -12.70
N ILE A 23 -18.45 -7.30 -14.00
CA ILE A 23 -17.51 -8.18 -14.72
C ILE A 23 -16.08 -7.63 -14.68
N THR A 24 -15.88 -6.29 -14.81
CA THR A 24 -14.55 -5.66 -14.72
C THR A 24 -13.98 -5.72 -13.31
N ASN A 25 -14.78 -5.59 -12.27
CA ASN A 25 -14.32 -5.70 -10.89
C ASN A 25 -13.94 -7.15 -10.55
N ASP A 26 -14.72 -8.13 -10.96
CA ASP A 26 -14.40 -9.55 -10.73
C ASP A 26 -13.15 -9.98 -11.51
N LEU A 27 -13.01 -9.57 -12.76
CA LEU A 27 -11.80 -9.82 -13.55
C LEU A 27 -10.56 -9.16 -12.94
N ASN A 28 -10.68 -7.95 -12.39
CA ASN A 28 -9.56 -7.30 -11.69
C ASN A 28 -9.23 -8.03 -10.39
N ALA A 29 -10.22 -8.47 -9.62
CA ALA A 29 -10.02 -9.25 -8.40
C ALA A 29 -9.32 -10.59 -8.69
N GLU A 30 -9.79 -11.34 -9.69
CA GLU A 30 -9.16 -12.61 -10.11
C GLU A 30 -7.73 -12.41 -10.63
N LEU A 31 -7.49 -11.31 -11.36
CA LEU A 31 -6.17 -10.97 -11.87
C LEU A 31 -5.19 -10.61 -10.74
N TYR A 32 -5.67 -9.92 -9.70
CA TYR A 32 -4.87 -9.62 -8.50
C TYR A 32 -4.63 -10.86 -7.66
N ASP A 33 -5.63 -11.71 -7.46
CA ASP A 33 -5.49 -12.97 -6.75
C ASP A 33 -4.46 -13.89 -7.41
N SER A 34 -4.47 -13.98 -8.74
CA SER A 34 -3.47 -14.75 -9.47
C SER A 34 -2.07 -14.15 -9.32
N ARG A 35 -1.94 -12.82 -9.29
CA ARG A 35 -0.66 -12.12 -9.10
C ARG A 35 -0.11 -12.30 -7.70
N ILE A 36 -0.95 -12.26 -6.66
CA ILE A 36 -0.52 -12.48 -5.27
C ILE A 36 0.00 -13.91 -5.09
N LYS A 37 -0.63 -14.90 -5.71
CA LYS A 37 -0.18 -16.31 -5.66
C LYS A 37 1.23 -16.53 -6.23
N LEU A 38 1.71 -15.63 -7.09
CA LEU A 38 3.03 -15.72 -7.71
C LEU A 38 4.15 -15.04 -6.91
N VAL A 39 3.86 -14.45 -5.75
CA VAL A 39 4.92 -13.86 -4.90
C VAL A 39 5.85 -14.93 -4.34
N ASP A 40 5.34 -16.13 -4.07
CA ASP A 40 6.16 -17.26 -3.62
C ASP A 40 7.24 -17.62 -4.65
N GLU A 41 6.93 -17.51 -5.94
CA GLU A 41 7.92 -17.70 -7.03
C GLU A 41 9.07 -16.68 -6.93
N PHE A 42 8.79 -15.43 -6.56
CA PHE A 42 9.83 -14.42 -6.33
C PHE A 42 10.76 -14.84 -5.17
N PHE A 43 10.21 -15.33 -4.05
CA PHE A 43 11.02 -15.83 -2.95
C PHE A 43 11.90 -17.00 -3.37
N ASP A 44 11.35 -17.96 -4.11
CA ASP A 44 12.10 -19.14 -4.55
C ASP A 44 13.19 -18.78 -5.57
N ARG A 45 12.92 -17.84 -6.47
CA ARG A 45 13.93 -17.30 -7.41
C ARG A 45 15.03 -16.52 -6.68
N PHE A 46 14.67 -15.65 -5.74
CA PHE A 46 15.64 -14.87 -4.96
C PHE A 46 16.52 -15.78 -4.10
N ASN A 47 15.94 -16.78 -3.47
CA ASN A 47 16.64 -17.74 -2.62
C ASN A 47 17.42 -18.80 -3.42
N GLY A 48 17.28 -18.83 -4.75
CA GLY A 48 17.98 -19.77 -5.63
C GLY A 48 17.42 -21.18 -5.63
N LYS A 49 16.19 -21.37 -5.11
CA LYS A 49 15.48 -22.65 -5.24
C LYS A 49 15.00 -22.88 -6.66
N GLU A 50 14.55 -21.81 -7.32
CA GLU A 50 14.21 -21.78 -8.73
C GLU A 50 15.13 -20.81 -9.48
N GLY A 51 15.32 -21.05 -10.79
CA GLY A 51 16.19 -20.23 -11.61
C GLY A 51 15.75 -20.16 -13.07
N HIS A 52 16.43 -19.30 -13.81
CA HIS A 52 16.17 -19.13 -15.24
C HIS A 52 16.44 -20.42 -15.99
N PRO A 53 15.60 -20.84 -16.95
CA PRO A 53 15.73 -22.10 -17.67
C PRO A 53 17.09 -22.29 -18.36
N ASP A 54 17.71 -21.20 -18.85
CA ASP A 54 18.97 -21.20 -19.55
C ASP A 54 20.21 -21.36 -18.65
N ILE A 55 20.01 -21.36 -17.30
CA ILE A 55 21.13 -21.47 -16.35
C ILE A 55 21.12 -22.86 -15.72
N SER A 56 22.19 -23.60 -15.94
CA SER A 56 22.34 -24.93 -15.37
C SER A 56 22.48 -24.88 -13.84
N ARG A 57 21.71 -25.71 -13.13
CA ARG A 57 21.83 -25.89 -11.66
C ARG A 57 23.22 -26.37 -11.21
N LYS A 58 24.04 -26.94 -12.13
CA LYS A 58 25.42 -27.35 -11.85
C LYS A 58 26.42 -26.19 -11.93
N ASP A 59 26.01 -25.01 -12.39
CA ASP A 59 26.86 -23.83 -12.47
C ASP A 59 27.23 -23.35 -11.06
N LYS A 60 28.54 -23.14 -10.81
CA LYS A 60 29.04 -22.66 -9.52
C LYS A 60 28.45 -21.30 -9.12
N ASP A 61 28.15 -20.48 -10.12
CA ASP A 61 27.57 -19.16 -9.96
C ASP A 61 26.04 -19.14 -10.19
N TYR A 62 25.39 -20.31 -10.09
CA TYR A 62 23.96 -20.47 -10.38
C TYR A 62 23.11 -19.40 -9.68
N ARG A 63 23.24 -19.27 -8.36
CA ARG A 63 22.47 -18.31 -7.58
C ARG A 63 22.79 -16.87 -7.99
N LYS A 64 24.09 -16.52 -8.16
CA LYS A 64 24.52 -15.19 -8.57
C LYS A 64 23.94 -14.76 -9.92
N LYS A 65 23.97 -15.68 -10.88
CA LYS A 65 23.40 -15.44 -12.22
C LYS A 65 21.88 -15.29 -12.16
N ASN A 66 21.19 -16.14 -11.40
CA ASN A 66 19.74 -16.08 -11.25
C ASN A 66 19.26 -14.80 -10.56
N LEU A 67 19.99 -14.29 -9.55
CA LEU A 67 19.67 -13.02 -8.92
C LEU A 67 19.61 -11.84 -9.89
N MET A 68 20.35 -11.86 -10.99
CA MET A 68 20.26 -10.82 -12.02
C MET A 68 18.88 -10.81 -12.70
N PHE A 69 18.22 -11.95 -12.82
CA PHE A 69 16.92 -12.08 -13.49
C PHE A 69 15.73 -11.71 -12.61
N VAL A 70 15.91 -11.55 -11.29
CA VAL A 70 14.85 -11.01 -10.42
C VAL A 70 14.74 -9.49 -10.50
N PHE A 71 15.64 -8.82 -11.21
CA PHE A 71 15.60 -7.38 -11.44
C PHE A 71 14.90 -7.04 -12.75
N ASN A 72 14.15 -5.94 -12.72
CA ASN A 72 13.61 -5.36 -13.94
C ASN A 72 14.72 -4.75 -14.78
N GLY A 73 15.12 -5.43 -15.86
CA GLY A 73 16.22 -4.98 -16.73
C GLY A 73 16.09 -3.56 -17.31
N ARG A 74 14.85 -3.01 -17.37
CA ARG A 74 14.62 -1.62 -17.81
C ARG A 74 15.10 -0.57 -16.82
N MET A 75 15.53 -0.95 -15.61
CA MET A 75 16.11 -0.02 -14.63
C MET A 75 17.51 0.46 -15.04
N PHE A 76 18.18 -0.25 -15.91
CA PHE A 76 19.58 -0.02 -16.27
C PHE A 76 19.68 0.43 -17.71
N LYS A 77 20.35 1.57 -17.95
CA LYS A 77 20.58 2.11 -19.30
C LYS A 77 21.75 1.40 -20.00
N SER A 78 22.80 1.10 -19.25
CA SER A 78 23.99 0.38 -19.72
C SER A 78 24.69 -0.33 -18.57
N LYS A 79 25.70 -1.16 -18.88
CA LYS A 79 26.55 -1.82 -17.87
C LYS A 79 27.49 -0.86 -17.14
N GLU A 80 27.72 0.32 -17.69
CA GLU A 80 28.54 1.37 -17.09
C GLU A 80 27.74 2.28 -16.14
N ASP A 81 26.41 2.15 -16.11
CA ASP A 81 25.52 2.88 -15.23
C ASP A 81 25.92 2.66 -13.76
N ALA A 82 25.95 3.74 -12.98
CA ALA A 82 26.22 3.67 -11.55
C ALA A 82 25.24 2.73 -10.83
N LYS A 83 23.97 2.72 -11.27
CA LYS A 83 22.94 1.82 -10.73
C LYS A 83 23.22 0.35 -11.05
N PHE A 84 23.85 0.05 -12.19
CA PHE A 84 24.27 -1.31 -12.51
C PHE A 84 25.47 -1.77 -11.64
N LYS A 85 26.40 -0.88 -11.32
CA LYS A 85 27.47 -1.19 -10.36
C LYS A 85 26.91 -1.44 -8.96
N GLU A 86 25.93 -0.67 -8.55
CA GLU A 86 25.25 -0.86 -7.27
C GLU A 86 24.46 -2.19 -7.23
N LEU A 87 23.86 -2.61 -8.34
CA LEU A 87 23.27 -3.95 -8.48
C LEU A 87 24.30 -5.06 -8.20
N GLN A 88 25.52 -4.93 -8.75
CA GLN A 88 26.57 -5.90 -8.49
C GLN A 88 26.97 -5.96 -7.02
N ASN A 89 27.04 -4.82 -6.36
CA ASN A 89 27.30 -4.73 -4.91
C ASN A 89 26.18 -5.41 -4.11
N PHE A 90 24.93 -5.13 -4.45
CA PHE A 90 23.77 -5.78 -3.84
C PHE A 90 23.84 -7.30 -3.97
N ILE A 91 24.04 -7.81 -5.20
CA ILE A 91 24.15 -9.25 -5.47
C ILE A 91 25.32 -9.86 -4.71
N ASN A 92 26.48 -9.23 -4.72
CA ASN A 92 27.64 -9.70 -3.95
C ASN A 92 27.32 -9.78 -2.47
N THR A 93 26.67 -8.75 -1.89
CA THR A 93 26.25 -8.74 -0.48
C THR A 93 25.33 -9.93 -0.16
N VAL A 94 24.35 -10.20 -1.03
CA VAL A 94 23.42 -11.34 -0.87
C VAL A 94 24.15 -12.67 -0.93
N ILE A 95 25.10 -12.83 -1.85
CA ILE A 95 25.85 -14.09 -2.04
C ILE A 95 26.87 -14.30 -0.91
N GLU A 96 27.70 -13.31 -0.60
CA GLU A 96 28.76 -13.40 0.41
C GLU A 96 28.23 -13.64 1.81
N LYS A 97 27.13 -12.98 2.16
CA LYS A 97 26.46 -13.15 3.45
C LYS A 97 25.43 -14.27 3.45
N ASN A 98 25.28 -15.00 2.36
CA ASN A 98 24.29 -16.08 2.17
C ASN A 98 22.88 -15.69 2.61
N ILE A 99 22.43 -14.48 2.25
CA ILE A 99 21.14 -13.91 2.67
C ILE A 99 20.01 -14.60 1.92
N SER A 100 19.02 -15.06 2.65
CA SER A 100 17.74 -15.55 2.13
C SER A 100 16.61 -14.67 2.65
N ILE A 101 15.62 -14.41 1.81
CA ILE A 101 14.41 -13.70 2.23
C ILE A 101 13.34 -14.70 2.65
N ASN A 102 12.52 -14.31 3.62
CA ASN A 102 11.48 -15.17 4.17
C ASN A 102 10.15 -14.42 4.26
N TYR A 103 9.07 -15.05 3.83
CA TYR A 103 7.73 -14.49 3.89
C TYR A 103 7.17 -14.35 5.32
N SER A 104 7.70 -15.15 6.27
CA SER A 104 7.34 -15.06 7.68
C SER A 104 8.07 -13.96 8.46
N ASP A 105 9.06 -13.30 7.84
CA ASP A 105 9.75 -12.16 8.41
C ASP A 105 8.83 -10.94 8.47
N THR A 106 8.95 -10.14 9.53
CA THR A 106 8.14 -8.93 9.75
C THR A 106 8.76 -7.68 9.14
N THR A 107 9.89 -7.80 8.46
CA THR A 107 10.63 -6.67 7.84
C THR A 107 10.35 -6.53 6.34
N TRP A 108 9.18 -6.95 5.88
CA TRP A 108 8.66 -6.65 4.56
C TRP A 108 7.19 -6.23 4.63
N PHE A 109 6.77 -5.40 3.69
CA PHE A 109 5.51 -4.69 3.73
C PHE A 109 4.85 -4.71 2.36
N ALA A 110 3.52 -4.79 2.34
CA ALA A 110 2.74 -4.50 1.15
C ALA A 110 2.30 -3.03 1.20
N LYS A 111 2.45 -2.32 0.08
CA LYS A 111 1.87 -1.00 -0.15
C LYS A 111 0.84 -1.13 -1.25
N ALA A 112 -0.44 -0.98 -0.88
CA ALA A 112 -1.57 -1.06 -1.78
C ALA A 112 -2.18 0.33 -1.98
N VAL A 113 -2.21 0.80 -3.22
CA VAL A 113 -2.99 1.99 -3.59
C VAL A 113 -4.38 1.53 -3.93
N CYS A 114 -5.34 1.90 -3.10
CA CYS A 114 -6.72 1.48 -3.20
C CYS A 114 -7.58 2.56 -3.84
N HIS A 115 -8.60 2.12 -4.56
CA HIS A 115 -9.70 2.94 -5.04
C HIS A 115 -10.98 2.49 -4.34
N GLY A 116 -11.82 3.44 -3.95
CA GLY A 116 -13.06 3.13 -3.25
C GLY A 116 -14.00 4.32 -3.18
N LYS A 117 -15.02 4.19 -2.34
CA LYS A 117 -16.05 5.22 -2.16
C LYS A 117 -16.19 5.60 -0.70
N LEU A 118 -16.02 6.88 -0.42
CA LEU A 118 -16.33 7.48 0.87
C LEU A 118 -17.61 8.30 0.75
N LYS A 119 -18.70 7.88 1.43
CA LYS A 119 -20.01 8.57 1.35
C LYS A 119 -20.43 8.81 -0.11
N CYS A 120 -20.36 7.79 -0.96
CA CYS A 120 -20.68 7.82 -2.40
C CYS A 120 -19.74 8.69 -3.28
N LYS A 121 -18.64 9.23 -2.76
CA LYS A 121 -17.61 9.94 -3.52
C LYS A 121 -16.43 9.03 -3.79
N GLU A 122 -15.98 8.96 -5.03
CA GLU A 122 -14.78 8.21 -5.40
C GLU A 122 -13.54 8.82 -4.76
N VAL A 123 -12.71 7.98 -4.17
CA VAL A 123 -11.50 8.37 -3.45
C VAL A 123 -10.39 7.37 -3.67
N ASP A 124 -9.15 7.88 -3.67
CA ASP A 124 -7.94 7.06 -3.67
C ASP A 124 -7.22 7.21 -2.33
N PHE A 125 -6.69 6.10 -1.82
CA PHE A 125 -5.92 6.08 -0.58
C PHE A 125 -4.90 4.93 -0.61
N THR A 126 -3.96 4.96 0.31
CA THR A 126 -2.89 3.95 0.41
C THR A 126 -3.02 3.19 1.71
N LEU A 127 -2.92 1.86 1.63
CA LEU A 127 -2.79 0.98 2.77
C LEU A 127 -1.37 0.40 2.80
N TYR A 128 -0.76 0.40 3.99
CA TYR A 128 0.43 -0.37 4.29
C TYR A 128 0.03 -1.56 5.14
N LEU A 129 0.42 -2.74 4.69
CA LEU A 129 0.18 -3.98 5.40
C LEU A 129 1.51 -4.60 5.77
N ASN A 130 1.59 -5.18 6.96
CA ASN A 130 2.72 -6.00 7.39
C ASN A 130 2.29 -7.40 7.76
N VAL A 131 3.27 -8.26 7.96
CA VAL A 131 3.07 -9.64 8.42
C VAL A 131 3.08 -9.67 9.94
N GLU A 132 2.01 -10.19 10.54
CA GLU A 132 1.89 -10.44 11.97
C GLU A 132 1.93 -11.93 12.24
N HIS A 133 2.80 -12.34 13.16
CA HIS A 133 2.87 -13.72 13.64
C HIS A 133 1.68 -14.02 14.56
N ARG A 134 1.02 -15.16 14.33
CA ARG A 134 0.01 -15.75 15.20
C ARG A 134 0.58 -16.95 15.96
N LYS A 135 -0.18 -17.47 16.88
CA LYS A 135 0.16 -18.76 17.53
C LYS A 135 0.27 -19.86 16.45
N GLU A 136 1.12 -20.88 16.73
CA GLU A 136 1.24 -22.09 15.89
C GLU A 136 1.85 -21.85 14.48
N ASP A 137 2.87 -21.00 14.37
CA ASP A 137 3.58 -20.70 13.11
C ASP A 137 2.69 -20.19 11.97
N MET A 138 1.52 -19.64 12.31
CA MET A 138 0.66 -18.97 11.34
C MET A 138 0.98 -17.49 11.23
N TYR A 139 0.89 -16.98 10.02
CA TYR A 139 1.13 -15.57 9.69
C TYR A 139 -0.08 -14.98 8.98
N LYS A 140 -0.36 -13.71 9.24
CA LYS A 140 -1.43 -12.98 8.55
C LYS A 140 -0.96 -11.60 8.14
N TRP A 141 -1.52 -11.08 7.05
CA TRP A 141 -1.43 -9.68 6.72
C TRP A 141 -2.34 -8.85 7.64
N VAL A 142 -1.80 -7.75 8.16
CA VAL A 142 -2.54 -6.76 8.94
C VAL A 142 -2.28 -5.37 8.40
N ILE A 143 -3.29 -4.51 8.47
CA ILE A 143 -3.15 -3.10 8.10
C ILE A 143 -2.34 -2.41 9.21
N ALA A 144 -1.15 -1.95 8.86
CA ALA A 144 -0.28 -1.19 9.76
C ALA A 144 -0.59 0.31 9.69
N LYS A 145 -0.92 0.82 8.50
CA LYS A 145 -1.17 2.24 8.29
C LYS A 145 -2.09 2.48 7.11
N ALA A 146 -2.96 3.47 7.24
CA ALA A 146 -3.73 4.03 6.14
C ALA A 146 -3.32 5.49 5.92
N GLU A 147 -3.23 5.91 4.67
CA GLU A 147 -2.88 7.26 4.26
C GLU A 147 -3.78 7.74 3.13
N GLY A 148 -4.22 8.97 3.24
CA GLY A 148 -5.03 9.61 2.19
C GLY A 148 -5.52 10.99 2.62
N ASP A 149 -5.65 11.90 1.68
CA ASP A 149 -6.18 13.24 1.96
C ASP A 149 -7.63 13.20 2.50
N VAL A 150 -8.33 12.10 2.23
CA VAL A 150 -9.71 11.87 2.69
C VAL A 150 -9.79 11.62 4.20
N PHE A 151 -8.70 11.17 4.82
CA PHE A 151 -8.61 10.89 6.26
C PHE A 151 -8.05 12.06 7.06
N LYS A 152 -7.64 13.14 6.39
CA LYS A 152 -7.11 14.35 7.04
C LYS A 152 -8.21 15.31 7.41
N LEU A 153 -8.19 15.80 8.63
CA LEU A 153 -8.99 16.96 9.00
C LEU A 153 -8.47 18.18 8.25
N LYS A 154 -9.34 18.79 7.46
CA LYS A 154 -9.03 20.07 6.81
C LYS A 154 -9.25 21.17 7.83
N PRO A 155 -8.23 21.99 8.12
CA PRO A 155 -8.43 23.17 8.98
C PRO A 155 -9.43 24.09 8.30
N SER A 156 -10.48 24.52 9.05
CA SER A 156 -11.42 25.48 8.53
C SER A 156 -10.79 26.87 8.49
N LEU A 157 -10.80 27.50 7.33
CA LEU A 157 -10.36 28.90 7.14
C LEU A 157 -11.29 29.91 7.85
N LYS A 158 -12.45 29.47 8.34
CA LYS A 158 -13.45 30.31 9.05
C LYS A 158 -13.33 30.27 10.57
N SER A 159 -12.25 29.67 11.08
CA SER A 159 -12.10 29.30 12.49
C SER A 159 -11.99 30.49 13.48
N GLU A 160 -11.72 31.71 12.99
CA GLU A 160 -11.51 32.86 13.89
C GLU A 160 -12.79 33.36 14.59
N LYS A 161 -13.98 32.92 14.15
CA LYS A 161 -15.27 33.38 14.74
C LYS A 161 -16.03 32.32 15.53
N ILE A 162 -15.56 31.08 15.55
CA ILE A 162 -16.24 29.96 16.22
C ILE A 162 -15.31 29.44 17.29
N MET A 163 -15.42 30.00 18.50
CA MET A 163 -14.65 29.59 19.65
C MET A 163 -15.56 29.41 20.82
N LEU A 164 -15.30 28.38 21.63
CA LEU A 164 -15.81 28.32 23.00
C LEU A 164 -14.89 29.19 23.87
N MET A 165 -15.24 30.44 24.05
CA MET A 165 -14.44 31.35 24.85
C MET A 165 -14.60 31.03 26.34
N PRO A 166 -13.52 31.03 27.14
CA PRO A 166 -13.60 30.74 28.57
C PRO A 166 -14.47 31.74 29.37
N ASP A 167 -14.62 32.95 28.84
CA ASP A 167 -15.37 34.06 29.41
C ASP A 167 -16.75 34.27 28.74
N ASP A 168 -17.14 33.41 27.81
CA ASP A 168 -18.42 33.48 27.12
C ASP A 168 -19.53 32.90 28.00
N HIS A 169 -20.33 33.76 28.60
CA HIS A 169 -21.44 33.39 29.45
C HIS A 169 -22.61 32.73 28.71
N GLU A 170 -22.69 32.89 27.39
CA GLU A 170 -23.72 32.26 26.55
C GLU A 170 -23.36 30.85 26.08
N THR A 171 -22.08 30.49 26.09
CA THR A 171 -21.59 29.20 25.63
C THR A 171 -21.08 28.35 26.77
N ASN A 172 -21.97 27.92 27.65
CA ASN A 172 -21.61 26.98 28.70
C ASN A 172 -21.49 25.55 28.12
N PHE A 173 -20.90 24.61 28.89
CA PHE A 173 -20.75 23.21 28.50
C PHE A 173 -22.08 22.50 28.16
N MET A 174 -23.23 23.06 28.56
CA MET A 174 -24.56 22.56 28.17
C MET A 174 -24.83 22.73 26.66
N SER A 175 -24.08 23.60 25.98
CA SER A 175 -24.18 23.84 24.55
C SER A 175 -23.23 22.99 23.70
N LEU A 176 -22.55 21.99 24.27
CA LEU A 176 -21.64 21.08 23.54
C LEU A 176 -22.33 20.32 22.40
N HIS A 177 -23.65 20.16 22.43
CA HIS A 177 -24.40 19.57 21.31
C HIS A 177 -24.21 20.33 19.97
N ARG A 178 -23.86 21.63 20.04
CA ARG A 178 -23.57 22.45 18.86
C ARG A 178 -22.39 21.92 18.03
N ILE A 179 -21.38 21.27 18.67
CA ILE A 179 -20.22 20.68 18.00
C ILE A 179 -20.67 19.66 16.96
N THR A 180 -21.73 18.91 17.24
CA THR A 180 -22.25 17.85 16.36
C THR A 180 -23.33 18.33 15.39
N THR A 181 -23.92 19.52 15.64
CA THR A 181 -24.96 20.08 14.76
C THR A 181 -24.43 21.06 13.73
N GLU A 182 -23.19 21.54 13.89
CA GLU A 182 -22.52 22.41 12.95
C GLU A 182 -21.88 21.59 11.79
N LYS A 183 -21.55 22.29 10.69
CA LYS A 183 -21.02 21.62 9.50
C LYS A 183 -19.69 20.93 9.78
N ASP A 184 -19.48 19.80 9.12
CA ASP A 184 -18.33 18.89 9.28
C ASP A 184 -16.95 19.57 9.25
N ASP A 185 -16.80 20.70 8.56
CA ASP A 185 -15.53 21.44 8.43
C ASP A 185 -15.16 22.27 9.67
N LEU A 186 -16.08 22.43 10.61
CA LEU A 186 -15.88 23.24 11.84
C LEU A 186 -15.35 22.44 13.02
N ILE A 187 -15.42 21.11 12.98
CA ILE A 187 -14.96 20.26 14.10
C ILE A 187 -13.48 20.51 14.45
N SER A 188 -12.65 20.87 13.45
CA SER A 188 -11.25 21.20 13.67
C SER A 188 -11.02 22.41 14.58
N CYS A 189 -12.02 23.28 14.76
CA CYS A 189 -11.96 24.46 15.64
C CYS A 189 -12.11 24.09 17.13
N TYR A 190 -12.73 22.93 17.41
CA TYR A 190 -13.01 22.46 18.77
C TYR A 190 -11.95 21.48 19.27
N ILE A 191 -10.96 21.12 18.44
CA ILE A 191 -9.88 20.20 18.79
C ILE A 191 -8.61 21.01 19.10
N GLN A 192 -7.83 20.54 20.04
CA GLN A 192 -6.53 21.14 20.36
C GLN A 192 -5.66 21.27 19.10
N LYS A 193 -5.06 22.45 18.87
CA LYS A 193 -4.30 22.82 17.65
C LYS A 193 -3.27 21.79 17.21
N ASN A 194 -2.65 21.10 18.14
CA ASN A 194 -1.61 20.09 17.89
C ASN A 194 -2.12 18.66 18.15
N TYR A 195 -3.44 18.44 18.12
CA TYR A 195 -3.98 17.08 18.27
C TYR A 195 -3.54 16.20 17.09
N PRO A 196 -2.77 15.14 17.34
CA PRO A 196 -2.33 14.25 16.28
C PRO A 196 -3.50 13.35 15.86
N LEU A 197 -4.15 13.70 14.76
CA LEU A 197 -5.14 12.81 14.17
C LEU A 197 -4.42 11.67 13.46
N ASP A 198 -4.73 10.45 13.85
CA ASP A 198 -4.25 9.24 13.20
C ASP A 198 -5.15 8.89 12.01
N GLU A 199 -4.62 9.01 10.78
CA GLU A 199 -5.34 8.70 9.54
C GLU A 199 -5.84 7.25 9.52
N THR A 200 -5.10 6.31 10.14
CA THR A 200 -5.50 4.91 10.26
C THR A 200 -6.74 4.73 11.13
N SER A 201 -6.84 5.47 12.22
CA SER A 201 -8.03 5.46 13.07
C SER A 201 -9.26 6.01 12.36
N VAL A 202 -9.10 7.05 11.54
CA VAL A 202 -10.20 7.58 10.71
C VAL A 202 -10.62 6.55 9.66
N PHE A 203 -9.67 5.96 8.94
CA PHE A 203 -9.94 4.87 8.00
C PHE A 203 -10.73 3.73 8.65
N LEU A 204 -10.27 3.22 9.80
CA LEU A 204 -10.95 2.14 10.51
C LEU A 204 -12.36 2.53 10.95
N SER A 205 -12.54 3.76 11.42
CA SER A 205 -13.87 4.29 11.78
C SER A 205 -14.80 4.36 10.58
N ASP A 206 -14.31 4.85 9.44
CA ASP A 206 -15.12 4.97 8.22
C ASP A 206 -15.54 3.59 7.68
N VAL A 207 -14.63 2.62 7.69
CA VAL A 207 -14.94 1.22 7.31
C VAL A 207 -15.94 0.61 8.30
N TYR A 208 -15.71 0.76 9.62
CA TYR A 208 -16.59 0.20 10.65
C TYR A 208 -18.03 0.74 10.56
N ASN A 209 -18.17 2.02 10.21
CA ASN A 209 -19.48 2.68 10.07
C ASN A 209 -20.10 2.48 8.66
N GLY A 210 -19.48 1.73 7.76
CA GLY A 210 -19.96 1.52 6.40
C GLY A 210 -19.96 2.79 5.55
N LEU A 211 -19.10 3.74 5.87
CA LEU A 211 -18.94 5.00 5.13
C LEU A 211 -17.94 4.87 3.98
N LEU A 212 -16.98 3.96 4.13
CA LEU A 212 -15.92 3.70 3.17
C LEU A 212 -16.01 2.25 2.65
N ASP A 213 -16.12 2.12 1.35
CA ASP A 213 -16.02 0.85 0.62
C ASP A 213 -14.76 0.83 -0.23
N ILE A 214 -14.04 -0.30 -0.23
CA ILE A 214 -12.89 -0.52 -1.11
C ILE A 214 -13.38 -1.24 -2.36
N ASP A 215 -13.31 -0.59 -3.52
CA ASP A 215 -13.76 -1.17 -4.78
C ASP A 215 -12.66 -2.09 -5.38
N TYR A 216 -11.40 -1.61 -5.45
CA TYR A 216 -10.27 -2.39 -5.97
C TYR A 216 -8.90 -1.77 -5.61
N VAL A 217 -7.84 -2.55 -5.81
CA VAL A 217 -6.43 -2.11 -5.68
C VAL A 217 -5.92 -1.65 -7.03
N LYS A 218 -5.48 -0.41 -7.15
CA LYS A 218 -4.93 0.20 -8.39
C LYS A 218 -3.46 -0.18 -8.62
N ASP A 219 -2.67 -0.21 -7.56
CA ASP A 219 -1.24 -0.53 -7.60
C ASP A 219 -0.85 -1.30 -6.35
N LEU A 220 -0.06 -2.35 -6.51
CA LEU A 220 0.47 -3.16 -5.42
C LEU A 220 1.98 -3.30 -5.59
N GLN A 221 2.70 -3.01 -4.52
CA GLN A 221 4.13 -3.27 -4.44
C GLN A 221 4.50 -3.83 -3.08
N PHE A 222 5.54 -4.66 -3.04
CA PHE A 222 6.12 -5.12 -1.79
C PHE A 222 7.48 -4.44 -1.56
N ILE A 223 7.75 -4.11 -0.31
CA ILE A 223 8.95 -3.40 0.14
C ILE A 223 9.67 -4.32 1.11
N PHE A 224 10.96 -4.59 0.87
CA PHE A 224 11.77 -5.52 1.65
C PHE A 224 12.94 -4.81 2.30
N TYR A 225 13.12 -5.04 3.61
CA TYR A 225 14.25 -4.59 4.42
C TYR A 225 15.14 -5.76 4.90
N GLN A 226 14.91 -6.98 4.38
CA GLN A 226 15.59 -8.20 4.81
C GLN A 226 17.07 -8.28 4.35
N VAL A 227 17.49 -7.43 3.44
CA VAL A 227 18.89 -7.36 3.01
C VAL A 227 19.59 -6.25 3.79
N PRO A 228 20.68 -6.52 4.53
CA PRO A 228 21.41 -5.51 5.28
C PRO A 228 21.88 -4.36 4.41
N ASN A 229 21.70 -3.14 4.88
CA ASN A 229 22.05 -1.88 4.20
C ASN A 229 21.30 -1.63 2.88
N TYR A 230 20.22 -2.37 2.60
CA TYR A 230 19.41 -2.17 1.41
C TYR A 230 17.92 -2.23 1.73
N VAL A 231 17.16 -1.44 0.99
CA VAL A 231 15.72 -1.61 0.79
C VAL A 231 15.48 -1.87 -0.68
N PHE A 232 14.58 -2.80 -1.00
CA PHE A 232 14.18 -2.99 -2.38
C PHE A 232 12.66 -3.15 -2.50
N ARG A 233 12.14 -2.85 -3.68
CA ARG A 233 10.72 -2.89 -3.99
C ARG A 233 10.47 -3.78 -5.19
N ILE A 234 9.48 -4.64 -5.07
CA ILE A 234 9.03 -5.47 -6.18
C ILE A 234 7.64 -5.02 -6.65
N LYS A 235 7.43 -5.12 -7.97
CA LYS A 235 6.13 -4.95 -8.62
C LYS A 235 5.92 -6.08 -9.61
N PHE A 236 4.66 -6.38 -9.86
CA PHE A 236 4.33 -7.32 -10.94
C PHE A 236 4.52 -6.62 -12.29
N ILE A 237 5.34 -7.24 -13.14
CA ILE A 237 5.63 -6.75 -14.49
C ILE A 237 5.19 -7.81 -15.48
N GLU A 238 4.22 -7.47 -16.29
CA GLU A 238 3.72 -8.33 -17.35
C GLU A 238 4.47 -8.03 -18.66
N ARG A 239 5.04 -9.06 -19.29
CA ARG A 239 5.76 -8.99 -20.57
C ARG A 239 5.62 -10.30 -21.31
N GLU A 240 5.77 -10.23 -22.62
CA GLU A 240 5.85 -11.43 -23.50
C GLU A 240 7.18 -12.18 -23.38
N THR A 241 8.11 -11.70 -22.57
CA THR A 241 9.47 -12.25 -22.41
C THR A 241 9.63 -13.00 -21.08
N ASN A 242 10.71 -13.81 -20.97
CA ASN A 242 11.05 -14.55 -19.76
C ASN A 242 11.30 -13.67 -18.51
N ASN A 243 11.41 -12.34 -18.66
CA ASN A 243 11.53 -11.38 -17.55
C ASN A 243 10.17 -10.80 -17.23
N THR A 244 9.25 -11.64 -16.80
CA THR A 244 7.88 -11.31 -16.37
C THR A 244 7.66 -11.78 -14.93
N GLY A 245 6.58 -11.34 -14.29
CA GLY A 245 6.22 -11.68 -12.91
C GLY A 245 6.66 -10.62 -11.90
N TRP A 246 6.86 -11.02 -10.66
CA TRP A 246 7.34 -10.13 -9.60
C TRP A 246 8.84 -9.86 -9.78
N LEU A 247 9.20 -8.60 -10.00
CA LEU A 247 10.56 -8.17 -10.26
C LEU A 247 10.93 -6.98 -9.36
N ILE A 248 12.20 -6.90 -8.98
CA ILE A 248 12.74 -5.72 -8.31
C ILE A 248 12.72 -4.55 -9.27
N THR A 249 11.93 -3.53 -8.94
CA THR A 249 11.75 -2.31 -9.74
C THR A 249 12.49 -1.12 -9.16
N ASN A 250 12.87 -1.17 -7.91
CA ASN A 250 13.76 -0.21 -7.27
C ASN A 250 14.52 -0.86 -6.13
N PHE A 251 15.74 -0.39 -5.86
CA PHE A 251 16.54 -0.73 -4.70
C PHE A 251 17.45 0.45 -4.37
N ASP A 252 17.64 0.69 -3.07
CA ASP A 252 18.41 1.80 -2.55
C ASP A 252 19.24 1.33 -1.35
N LYS A 253 20.41 1.95 -1.12
CA LYS A 253 21.14 1.80 0.13
C LYS A 253 20.41 2.54 1.22
N VAL A 254 20.32 1.93 2.39
CA VAL A 254 19.72 2.51 3.59
C VAL A 254 20.56 2.12 4.81
N SER A 255 20.68 3.03 5.75
CA SER A 255 21.25 2.75 7.07
C SER A 255 20.23 2.01 7.95
N GLU A 256 20.68 1.44 9.07
CA GLU A 256 19.73 0.84 10.02
C GLU A 256 18.84 1.91 10.67
N ASP A 257 19.37 3.12 10.91
CA ASP A 257 18.59 4.26 11.43
C ASP A 257 17.43 4.65 10.47
N GLU A 258 17.70 4.68 9.16
CA GLU A 258 16.66 4.95 8.16
C GLU A 258 15.60 3.84 8.10
N LYS A 259 15.98 2.58 8.36
CA LYS A 259 15.03 1.48 8.49
C LYS A 259 14.16 1.63 9.73
N GLU A 260 14.77 1.97 10.88
CA GLU A 260 14.02 2.23 12.12
C GLU A 260 13.07 3.42 11.96
N ASP A 261 13.51 4.50 11.32
CA ASP A 261 12.66 5.66 11.03
C ASP A 261 11.44 5.30 10.18
N PHE A 262 11.60 4.38 9.21
CA PHE A 262 10.48 3.90 8.40
C PHE A 262 9.51 3.04 9.23
N LEU A 263 10.03 2.18 10.09
CA LEU A 263 9.22 1.37 11.01
C LEU A 263 8.45 2.26 12.00
N ASP A 264 9.13 3.25 12.58
CA ASP A 264 8.51 4.24 13.46
C ASP A 264 7.40 5.03 12.75
N TYR A 265 7.62 5.36 11.48
CA TYR A 265 6.60 5.99 10.64
C TYR A 265 5.38 5.09 10.41
N LEU A 266 5.58 3.80 10.09
CA LEU A 266 4.48 2.85 9.88
C LEU A 266 3.65 2.63 11.14
N TYR A 267 4.31 2.50 12.28
CA TYR A 267 3.65 2.18 13.55
C TYR A 267 3.27 3.41 14.40
N ASN A 268 3.43 4.64 13.87
CA ASN A 268 3.22 5.88 14.61
C ASN A 268 3.99 5.97 15.94
N ASN A 269 5.16 5.32 16.04
CA ASN A 269 5.93 5.22 17.28
C ASN A 269 6.65 6.53 17.69
N LYS A 270 6.70 7.56 16.83
CA LYS A 270 7.36 8.85 17.13
C LYS A 270 6.80 9.57 18.36
N GLN A 271 5.64 9.17 18.88
CA GLN A 271 5.07 9.74 20.11
C GLN A 271 5.72 9.22 21.40
N LYS A 272 6.56 8.16 21.36
CA LYS A 272 7.19 7.57 22.55
C LYS A 272 8.59 8.11 22.87
N LYS A 273 9.18 8.94 22.00
CA LYS A 273 10.54 9.49 22.19
C LYS A 273 10.56 10.95 22.68
N LYS A 274 9.55 11.39 23.48
CA LYS A 274 9.59 12.70 24.16
C LYS A 274 9.50 12.51 25.67
#